data_7879100f1bf19cc7e3afc4cb67a3da83
#
_entry.id   7879100f1bf19cc7e3afc4cb67a3da83
#
_cell.length_a   1.000
_cell.length_b   1.000
_cell.length_c   1.000
_cell.angle_alpha   90.00
_cell.angle_beta   90.00
_cell.angle_gamma   90.00
#
_symmetry.space_group_name_H-M   'P 1'
#
loop_
_entity.id
_entity.type
_entity.pdbx_description
1 polymer ?
#
loop_
_entity_poly.entity_id
_entity_poly.type
_entity_poly.pdbx_seq_one_letter_code
_entity_poly.pdbx_strand_id
1 'polypeptide(L)'
;MSNYTTQMDAARKGIVTPEIEKVAKKEKMDVDKLMELVASGKVAIPANKHHKSLDAEGVGSMLRTKINVNLGVSRDCKDYDVEMQKVMSAVKLGAEAIMDLSSHGNTQPFRQKLTSECPAMIGTVPVYDSVIHYQRDLATLTAQDFVDVVRLHAEDGVDFVTLHCGITRKTIDQIKKHKRKMNIVSRGGSLVFAWMCMTGEENPFYEHYDEILEICDCLLYTSPSPRD
;
A
#
# COMPACT_ATOMS: atom_id res chain seq x y z
N MET A 1 8.86 -9.51 23.07
CA MET A 1 8.59 -8.33 22.22
C MET A 1 9.82 -8.16 21.36
N SER A 2 9.65 -7.98 20.05
CA SER A 2 10.78 -7.70 19.14
C SER A 2 11.46 -6.39 19.54
N ASN A 3 12.80 -6.36 19.53
CA ASN A 3 13.57 -5.16 19.89
C ASN A 3 13.62 -4.11 18.77
N TYR A 4 12.75 -4.21 17.77
CA TYR A 4 12.66 -3.35 16.58
C TYR A 4 11.21 -3.12 16.17
N THR A 5 10.95 -2.02 15.46
CA THR A 5 9.62 -1.64 14.94
C THR A 5 9.48 -1.95 13.45
N THR A 6 10.52 -1.71 12.65
CA THR A 6 10.51 -1.93 11.20
C THR A 6 11.71 -2.77 10.75
N GLN A 7 11.67 -3.29 9.52
CA GLN A 7 12.81 -4.00 8.92
C GLN A 7 14.05 -3.08 8.81
N MET A 8 13.84 -1.79 8.53
CA MET A 8 14.91 -0.81 8.53
C MET A 8 15.49 -0.57 9.92
N ASP A 9 14.66 -0.47 10.94
CA ASP A 9 15.10 -0.31 12.33
C ASP A 9 15.89 -1.54 12.78
N ALA A 10 15.43 -2.75 12.45
CA ALA A 10 16.15 -3.99 12.68
C ALA A 10 17.54 -3.97 12.01
N ALA A 11 17.59 -3.63 10.72
CA ALA A 11 18.83 -3.56 9.97
C ALA A 11 19.81 -2.53 10.55
N ARG A 12 19.35 -1.35 10.96
CA ARG A 12 20.18 -0.32 11.63
C ARG A 12 20.70 -0.76 12.99
N LYS A 13 19.99 -1.65 13.68
CA LYS A 13 20.41 -2.25 14.96
C LYS A 13 21.26 -3.50 14.79
N GLY A 14 21.56 -3.91 13.57
CA GLY A 14 22.31 -5.14 13.29
C GLY A 14 21.52 -6.42 13.56
N ILE A 15 20.18 -6.33 13.58
CA ILE A 15 19.29 -7.48 13.84
C ILE A 15 18.86 -8.07 12.51
N VAL A 16 19.23 -9.32 12.25
CA VAL A 16 18.79 -10.08 11.09
C VAL A 16 17.42 -10.68 11.40
N THR A 17 16.41 -10.26 10.64
CA THR A 17 15.05 -10.79 10.81
C THR A 17 14.81 -11.99 9.89
N PRO A 18 13.81 -12.84 10.17
CA PRO A 18 13.43 -13.93 9.27
C PRO A 18 13.11 -13.48 7.84
N GLU A 19 12.53 -12.27 7.69
CA GLU A 19 12.22 -11.68 6.39
C GLU A 19 13.51 -11.29 5.64
N ILE A 20 14.49 -10.69 6.32
CA ILE A 20 15.80 -10.35 5.75
C ILE A 20 16.52 -11.62 5.28
N GLU A 21 16.58 -12.67 6.10
CA GLU A 21 17.19 -13.95 5.71
C GLU A 21 16.53 -14.56 4.48
N LYS A 22 15.18 -14.55 4.46
CA LYS A 22 14.40 -15.07 3.35
C LYS A 22 14.67 -14.32 2.05
N VAL A 23 14.66 -12.98 2.10
CA VAL A 23 14.93 -12.13 0.94
C VAL A 23 16.37 -12.32 0.45
N ALA A 24 17.37 -12.35 1.34
CA ALA A 24 18.76 -12.60 0.98
C ALA A 24 18.93 -13.92 0.23
N LYS A 25 18.29 -14.99 0.71
CA LYS A 25 18.26 -16.30 0.05
C LYS A 25 17.62 -16.26 -1.33
N LYS A 26 16.45 -15.62 -1.47
CA LYS A 26 15.74 -15.49 -2.75
C LYS A 26 16.54 -14.69 -3.78
N GLU A 27 17.16 -13.62 -3.34
CA GLU A 27 17.97 -12.74 -4.20
C GLU A 27 19.40 -13.25 -4.42
N LYS A 28 19.79 -14.35 -3.77
CA LYS A 28 21.17 -14.89 -3.78
C LYS A 28 22.20 -13.82 -3.39
N MET A 29 21.85 -12.98 -2.43
CA MET A 29 22.65 -11.88 -1.91
C MET A 29 23.17 -12.21 -0.52
N ASP A 30 24.34 -11.70 -0.20
CA ASP A 30 24.88 -11.76 1.15
C ASP A 30 24.00 -11.00 2.13
N VAL A 31 23.77 -11.55 3.34
CA VAL A 31 22.86 -10.99 4.34
C VAL A 31 23.34 -9.62 4.82
N ASP A 32 24.66 -9.44 5.05
CA ASP A 32 25.21 -8.17 5.52
C ASP A 32 25.04 -7.10 4.45
N LYS A 33 25.21 -7.47 3.17
CA LYS A 33 24.96 -6.57 2.03
C LYS A 33 23.50 -6.14 1.94
N LEU A 34 22.57 -7.08 2.12
CA LEU A 34 21.15 -6.75 2.13
C LEU A 34 20.82 -5.83 3.32
N MET A 35 21.37 -6.11 4.50
CA MET A 35 21.21 -5.28 5.70
C MET A 35 21.67 -3.83 5.46
N GLU A 36 22.82 -3.61 4.80
CA GLU A 36 23.27 -2.27 4.41
C GLU A 36 22.27 -1.54 3.52
N LEU A 37 21.71 -2.26 2.53
CA LEU A 37 20.73 -1.68 1.59
C LEU A 37 19.41 -1.32 2.30
N VAL A 38 18.94 -2.18 3.20
CA VAL A 38 17.73 -1.93 4.00
C VAL A 38 17.97 -0.78 4.98
N ALA A 39 19.09 -0.79 5.72
CA ALA A 39 19.44 0.26 6.68
C ALA A 39 19.58 1.64 6.04
N SER A 40 20.07 1.69 4.79
CA SER A 40 20.22 2.92 4.01
C SER A 40 18.96 3.34 3.23
N GLY A 41 17.85 2.60 3.34
CA GLY A 41 16.60 2.88 2.63
C GLY A 41 16.62 2.60 1.12
N LYS A 42 17.64 1.90 0.62
CA LYS A 42 17.74 1.51 -0.80
C LYS A 42 16.94 0.26 -1.15
N VAL A 43 16.55 -0.51 -0.13
CA VAL A 43 15.68 -1.69 -0.23
C VAL A 43 14.61 -1.61 0.84
N ALA A 44 13.36 -1.85 0.45
CA ALA A 44 12.24 -2.07 1.34
C ALA A 44 11.87 -3.56 1.33
N ILE A 45 11.43 -4.08 2.48
CA ILE A 45 10.85 -5.42 2.61
C ILE A 45 9.43 -5.22 3.15
N PRO A 46 8.42 -5.08 2.28
CA PRO A 46 7.04 -4.94 2.70
C PRO A 46 6.58 -6.23 3.40
N ALA A 47 6.25 -6.12 4.67
CA ALA A 47 5.83 -7.27 5.48
C ALA A 47 4.98 -6.78 6.65
N ASN A 48 3.67 -6.99 6.57
CA ASN A 48 2.76 -6.66 7.66
C ASN A 48 2.79 -7.79 8.70
N LYS A 49 2.88 -7.43 9.97
CA LYS A 49 2.87 -8.38 11.09
C LYS A 49 1.59 -9.24 11.16
N HIS A 50 0.51 -8.81 10.55
CA HIS A 50 -0.77 -9.51 10.48
C HIS A 50 -0.90 -10.40 9.24
N HIS A 51 -0.02 -10.26 8.24
CA HIS A 51 -0.02 -11.10 7.04
C HIS A 51 0.62 -12.46 7.32
N LYS A 52 -0.20 -13.46 7.66
CA LYS A 52 0.25 -14.76 8.17
C LYS A 52 0.90 -15.66 7.13
N SER A 53 0.46 -15.56 5.88
CA SER A 53 0.92 -16.42 4.78
C SER A 53 2.10 -15.84 4.00
N LEU A 54 2.58 -14.65 4.33
CA LEU A 54 3.56 -13.91 3.56
C LEU A 54 4.87 -14.69 3.34
N ASP A 55 5.25 -14.80 2.09
CA ASP A 55 6.57 -15.22 1.67
C ASP A 55 7.38 -14.00 1.23
N ALA A 56 7.96 -13.28 2.21
CA ALA A 56 8.53 -11.95 2.07
C ALA A 56 9.46 -11.78 0.85
N GLU A 57 9.34 -10.63 0.20
CA GLU A 57 10.15 -10.18 -0.93
C GLU A 57 10.77 -8.81 -0.63
N GLY A 58 11.92 -8.54 -1.24
CA GLY A 58 12.54 -7.22 -1.18
C GLY A 58 12.30 -6.43 -2.47
N VAL A 59 12.12 -5.11 -2.35
CA VAL A 59 11.96 -4.20 -3.49
C VAL A 59 12.99 -3.09 -3.36
N GLY A 60 13.83 -2.89 -4.38
CA GLY A 60 14.82 -1.83 -4.38
C GLY A 60 16.09 -2.14 -5.15
N SER A 61 17.15 -1.43 -4.81
CA SER A 61 18.44 -1.47 -5.52
C SER A 61 19.09 -2.83 -5.46
N MET A 62 19.62 -3.28 -6.59
CA MET A 62 20.36 -4.55 -6.75
C MET A 62 19.51 -5.83 -6.60
N LEU A 63 18.22 -5.72 -6.41
CA LEU A 63 17.30 -6.85 -6.36
C LEU A 63 16.65 -7.11 -7.72
N ARG A 64 16.14 -8.34 -7.93
CA ARG A 64 15.30 -8.66 -9.09
C ARG A 64 14.09 -7.72 -9.18
N THR A 65 13.64 -7.41 -10.40
CA THR A 65 12.36 -6.75 -10.61
C THR A 65 11.22 -7.68 -10.18
N LYS A 66 10.32 -7.20 -9.35
CA LYS A 66 9.13 -7.93 -8.88
C LYS A 66 7.95 -7.67 -9.80
N ILE A 67 7.15 -8.70 -10.01
CA ILE A 67 5.90 -8.60 -10.77
C ILE A 67 4.76 -8.33 -9.80
N ASN A 68 4.08 -7.19 -10.00
CA ASN A 68 2.87 -6.83 -9.29
C ASN A 68 1.66 -7.01 -10.19
N VAL A 69 0.69 -7.83 -9.78
CA VAL A 69 -0.53 -8.12 -10.54
C VAL A 69 -1.70 -7.34 -9.96
N ASN A 70 -2.34 -6.52 -10.79
CA ASN A 70 -3.52 -5.76 -10.44
C ASN A 70 -4.79 -6.58 -10.69
N LEU A 71 -5.66 -6.66 -9.68
CA LEU A 71 -6.96 -7.32 -9.76
C LEU A 71 -7.93 -6.67 -8.74
N GLY A 72 -9.12 -7.23 -8.60
CA GLY A 72 -10.09 -6.74 -7.63
C GLY A 72 -11.51 -6.68 -8.19
N VAL A 73 -12.49 -6.67 -7.31
CA VAL A 73 -13.90 -6.59 -7.67
C VAL A 73 -14.32 -5.18 -8.08
N SER A 74 -15.26 -5.11 -9.00
CA SER A 74 -15.85 -3.88 -9.51
C SER A 74 -17.38 -3.99 -9.56
N ARG A 75 -18.05 -2.90 -9.98
CA ARG A 75 -19.50 -2.93 -10.21
C ARG A 75 -19.92 -4.05 -11.16
N ASP A 76 -19.09 -4.35 -12.16
CA ASP A 76 -19.39 -5.27 -13.24
C ASP A 76 -18.90 -6.71 -12.97
N CYS A 77 -17.96 -6.86 -12.03
CA CYS A 77 -17.41 -8.16 -11.61
C CYS A 77 -17.32 -8.20 -10.09
N LYS A 78 -18.25 -8.92 -9.44
CA LYS A 78 -18.46 -8.90 -7.97
C LYS A 78 -18.08 -10.22 -7.28
N ASP A 79 -17.58 -11.19 -8.04
CA ASP A 79 -17.32 -12.54 -7.55
C ASP A 79 -15.92 -12.62 -6.93
N TYR A 80 -15.86 -12.66 -5.60
CA TYR A 80 -14.63 -12.78 -4.84
C TYR A 80 -13.93 -14.13 -5.00
N ASP A 81 -14.66 -15.22 -5.29
CA ASP A 81 -14.04 -16.53 -5.50
C ASP A 81 -13.33 -16.57 -6.85
N VAL A 82 -13.90 -15.95 -7.87
CA VAL A 82 -13.24 -15.75 -9.16
C VAL A 82 -11.99 -14.88 -9.01
N GLU A 83 -12.07 -13.80 -8.23
CA GLU A 83 -10.89 -12.96 -7.96
C GLU A 83 -9.80 -13.74 -7.22
N MET A 84 -10.17 -14.56 -6.22
CA MET A 84 -9.20 -15.40 -5.52
C MET A 84 -8.55 -16.44 -6.43
N GLN A 85 -9.27 -17.02 -7.37
CA GLN A 85 -8.70 -17.92 -8.40
C GLN A 85 -7.66 -17.19 -9.28
N LYS A 86 -7.92 -15.93 -9.64
CA LYS A 86 -6.95 -15.10 -10.38
C LYS A 86 -5.71 -14.83 -9.54
N VAL A 87 -5.85 -14.51 -8.23
CA VAL A 87 -4.74 -14.34 -7.29
C VAL A 87 -3.87 -15.58 -7.27
N MET A 88 -4.45 -16.75 -7.03
CA MET A 88 -3.69 -18.00 -6.94
C MET A 88 -3.03 -18.37 -8.26
N SER A 89 -3.67 -18.04 -9.38
CA SER A 89 -3.10 -18.23 -10.72
C SER A 89 -1.90 -17.31 -10.95
N ALA A 90 -1.99 -16.03 -10.54
CA ALA A 90 -0.89 -15.08 -10.62
C ALA A 90 0.31 -15.53 -9.78
N VAL A 91 0.07 -15.95 -8.54
CA VAL A 91 1.12 -16.50 -7.65
C VAL A 91 1.78 -17.72 -8.26
N LYS A 92 1.00 -18.65 -8.82
CA LYS A 92 1.54 -19.84 -9.51
C LYS A 92 2.41 -19.49 -10.71
N LEU A 93 2.13 -18.37 -11.39
CA LEU A 93 2.93 -17.83 -12.49
C LEU A 93 4.13 -17.00 -12.04
N GLY A 94 4.33 -16.84 -10.74
CA GLY A 94 5.49 -16.17 -10.15
C GLY A 94 5.29 -14.70 -9.82
N ALA A 95 4.04 -14.22 -9.67
CA ALA A 95 3.80 -12.88 -9.15
C ALA A 95 4.25 -12.78 -7.69
N GLU A 96 5.05 -11.77 -7.38
CA GLU A 96 5.57 -11.51 -6.04
C GLU A 96 4.72 -10.51 -5.25
N ALA A 97 3.86 -9.77 -5.96
CA ALA A 97 2.92 -8.82 -5.33
C ALA A 97 1.55 -8.86 -6.03
N ILE A 98 0.51 -8.66 -5.23
CA ILE A 98 -0.87 -8.51 -5.69
C ILE A 98 -1.39 -7.14 -5.23
N MET A 99 -1.88 -6.34 -6.18
CA MET A 99 -2.55 -5.08 -5.87
C MET A 99 -4.06 -5.30 -5.94
N ASP A 100 -4.71 -5.29 -4.79
CA ASP A 100 -6.17 -5.30 -4.70
C ASP A 100 -6.73 -3.90 -5.01
N LEU A 101 -7.34 -3.76 -6.16
CA LEU A 101 -8.00 -2.54 -6.64
C LEU A 101 -9.52 -2.60 -6.48
N SER A 102 -10.01 -3.42 -5.57
CA SER A 102 -11.44 -3.56 -5.30
C SER A 102 -12.09 -2.20 -5.02
N SER A 103 -13.24 -1.99 -5.63
CA SER A 103 -13.90 -0.69 -5.63
C SER A 103 -15.42 -0.80 -5.54
N HIS A 104 -15.92 -1.95 -5.09
CA HIS A 104 -17.35 -2.19 -4.96
C HIS A 104 -17.65 -3.19 -3.84
N GLY A 105 -18.74 -2.94 -3.10
CA GLY A 105 -19.20 -3.80 -2.01
C GLY A 105 -18.34 -3.70 -0.76
N ASN A 106 -18.50 -4.64 0.15
CA ASN A 106 -17.65 -4.75 1.35
C ASN A 106 -16.34 -5.46 0.96
N THR A 107 -15.24 -4.71 0.86
CA THR A 107 -13.94 -5.19 0.42
C THR A 107 -13.15 -5.88 1.54
N GLN A 108 -13.47 -5.59 2.79
CA GLN A 108 -12.71 -6.06 3.96
C GLN A 108 -12.59 -7.59 4.05
N PRO A 109 -13.65 -8.41 3.89
CA PRO A 109 -13.53 -9.86 3.95
C PRO A 109 -12.59 -10.43 2.88
N PHE A 110 -12.57 -9.84 1.68
CA PHE A 110 -11.65 -10.26 0.62
C PHE A 110 -10.21 -9.91 0.97
N ARG A 111 -9.96 -8.70 1.46
CA ARG A 111 -8.66 -8.23 1.92
C ARG A 111 -8.10 -9.12 3.03
N GLN A 112 -8.92 -9.47 4.05
CA GLN A 112 -8.55 -10.40 5.11
C GLN A 112 -8.27 -11.82 4.60
N LYS A 113 -9.02 -12.28 3.60
CA LYS A 113 -8.76 -13.57 2.94
C LYS A 113 -7.42 -13.54 2.19
N LEU A 114 -7.12 -12.47 1.46
CA LEU A 114 -5.82 -12.29 0.79
C LEU A 114 -4.66 -12.40 1.78
N THR A 115 -4.69 -11.63 2.86
CA THR A 115 -3.61 -11.60 3.87
C THR A 115 -3.52 -12.88 4.73
N SER A 116 -4.52 -13.74 4.68
CA SER A 116 -4.49 -15.05 5.36
C SER A 116 -4.02 -16.20 4.47
N GLU A 117 -4.24 -16.13 3.15
CA GLU A 117 -4.05 -17.27 2.23
C GLU A 117 -3.00 -17.03 1.14
N CYS A 118 -2.78 -15.76 0.72
CA CYS A 118 -1.88 -15.43 -0.38
C CYS A 118 -0.44 -15.24 0.12
N PRO A 119 0.56 -15.92 -0.43
CA PRO A 119 1.96 -15.73 -0.02
C PRO A 119 2.63 -14.51 -0.65
N ALA A 120 2.05 -13.88 -1.68
CA ALA A 120 2.59 -12.67 -2.29
C ALA A 120 2.29 -11.44 -1.43
N MET A 121 3.11 -10.41 -1.53
CA MET A 121 2.86 -9.11 -0.89
C MET A 121 1.51 -8.55 -1.34
N ILE A 122 0.69 -8.08 -0.42
CA ILE A 122 -0.62 -7.48 -0.71
C ILE A 122 -0.54 -5.97 -0.63
N GLY A 123 -0.87 -5.33 -1.75
CA GLY A 123 -1.02 -3.87 -1.83
C GLY A 123 -2.47 -3.45 -2.03
N THR A 124 -2.81 -2.24 -1.58
CA THR A 124 -4.15 -1.67 -1.77
C THR A 124 -4.10 -0.17 -2.08
N VAL A 125 -5.26 0.38 -2.45
CA VAL A 125 -5.46 1.82 -2.69
C VAL A 125 -6.57 2.32 -1.76
N PRO A 126 -6.27 2.70 -0.51
CA PRO A 126 -7.26 3.02 0.51
C PRO A 126 -8.32 4.05 0.09
N VAL A 127 -7.97 5.02 -0.74
CA VAL A 127 -8.92 6.04 -1.22
C VAL A 127 -10.12 5.45 -1.97
N TYR A 128 -10.01 4.27 -2.58
CA TYR A 128 -11.15 3.62 -3.24
C TYR A 128 -12.17 3.13 -2.22
N ASP A 129 -11.67 2.68 -1.07
CA ASP A 129 -12.50 2.14 0.00
C ASP A 129 -13.13 3.23 0.88
N SER A 130 -12.53 4.42 0.95
CA SER A 130 -13.04 5.51 1.79
C SER A 130 -14.51 5.85 1.52
N VAL A 131 -14.91 5.91 0.25
CA VAL A 131 -16.31 6.18 -0.13
C VAL A 131 -17.22 4.97 0.11
N ILE A 132 -16.69 3.76 -0.15
CA ILE A 132 -17.45 2.50 -0.08
C ILE A 132 -17.68 2.11 1.38
N HIS A 133 -16.64 2.21 2.21
CA HIS A 133 -16.67 1.84 3.63
C HIS A 133 -17.72 2.64 4.40
N TYR A 134 -17.72 3.96 4.24
CA TYR A 134 -18.66 4.82 4.95
C TYR A 134 -20.03 4.91 4.31
N GLN A 135 -20.20 4.52 3.04
CA GLN A 135 -21.45 4.62 2.30
C GLN A 135 -22.10 6.03 2.39
N ARG A 136 -21.26 7.05 2.39
CA ARG A 136 -21.63 8.47 2.47
C ARG A 136 -21.19 9.23 1.23
N ASP A 137 -21.82 10.37 0.98
CA ASP A 137 -21.38 11.26 -0.10
C ASP A 137 -19.96 11.74 0.14
N LEU A 138 -19.16 11.79 -0.92
CA LEU A 138 -17.75 12.19 -0.87
C LEU A 138 -17.55 13.55 -0.15
N ALA A 139 -18.46 14.51 -0.36
CA ALA A 139 -18.39 15.84 0.27
C ALA A 139 -18.63 15.82 1.79
N THR A 140 -19.15 14.72 2.34
CA THR A 140 -19.44 14.60 3.79
C THR A 140 -18.34 13.83 4.54
N LEU A 141 -17.36 13.29 3.83
CA LEU A 141 -16.20 12.66 4.44
C LEU A 141 -15.28 13.73 5.03
N THR A 142 -14.73 13.43 6.18
CA THR A 142 -13.71 14.25 6.85
C THR A 142 -12.30 13.79 6.44
N ALA A 143 -11.30 14.62 6.66
CA ALA A 143 -9.89 14.22 6.45
C ALA A 143 -9.55 12.97 7.27
N GLN A 144 -10.04 12.86 8.50
CA GLN A 144 -9.81 11.71 9.37
C GLN A 144 -10.42 10.41 8.82
N ASP A 145 -11.58 10.46 8.16
CA ASP A 145 -12.19 9.28 7.54
C ASP A 145 -11.23 8.62 6.52
N PHE A 146 -10.44 9.41 5.79
CA PHE A 146 -9.43 8.87 4.85
C PHE A 146 -8.25 8.22 5.57
N VAL A 147 -7.79 8.80 6.66
CA VAL A 147 -6.68 8.24 7.48
C VAL A 147 -7.12 6.96 8.17
N ASP A 148 -8.35 6.93 8.71
CA ASP A 148 -8.91 5.75 9.38
C ASP A 148 -9.03 4.55 8.43
N VAL A 149 -9.33 4.78 7.15
CA VAL A 149 -9.33 3.70 6.15
C VAL A 149 -7.90 3.19 5.87
N VAL A 150 -6.88 4.03 5.90
CA VAL A 150 -5.48 3.56 5.82
C VAL A 150 -5.17 2.64 6.99
N ARG A 151 -5.56 3.04 8.20
CA ARG A 151 -5.39 2.24 9.43
C ARG A 151 -6.13 0.89 9.32
N LEU A 152 -7.37 0.90 8.85
CA LEU A 152 -8.15 -0.32 8.63
C LEU A 152 -7.45 -1.29 7.69
N HIS A 153 -6.91 -0.81 6.57
CA HIS A 153 -6.17 -1.66 5.62
C HIS A 153 -4.90 -2.24 6.25
N ALA A 154 -4.17 -1.43 7.01
CA ALA A 154 -2.97 -1.88 7.72
C ALA A 154 -3.29 -2.94 8.78
N GLU A 155 -4.38 -2.77 9.55
CA GLU A 155 -4.86 -3.75 10.54
C GLU A 155 -5.34 -5.05 9.90
N ASP A 156 -5.92 -5.01 8.70
CA ASP A 156 -6.31 -6.19 7.92
C ASP A 156 -5.11 -6.96 7.33
N GLY A 157 -3.86 -6.49 7.54
CA GLY A 157 -2.65 -7.21 7.17
C GLY A 157 -2.07 -6.84 5.81
N VAL A 158 -2.48 -5.73 5.19
CA VAL A 158 -1.92 -5.24 3.91
C VAL A 158 -0.45 -4.86 4.10
N ASP A 159 0.42 -5.23 3.15
CA ASP A 159 1.87 -5.03 3.25
C ASP A 159 2.32 -3.67 2.74
N PHE A 160 1.60 -3.08 1.80
CA PHE A 160 1.89 -1.75 1.28
C PHE A 160 0.63 -1.07 0.74
N VAL A 161 0.64 0.27 0.74
CA VAL A 161 -0.48 1.07 0.28
C VAL A 161 -0.06 2.08 -0.78
N THR A 162 -0.94 2.35 -1.72
CA THR A 162 -0.76 3.43 -2.69
C THR A 162 -1.62 4.62 -2.28
N LEU A 163 -0.95 5.74 -1.97
CA LEU A 163 -1.59 6.97 -1.54
C LEU A 163 -1.34 8.10 -2.53
N HIS A 164 -2.30 9.01 -2.66
CA HIS A 164 -2.25 10.13 -3.60
C HIS A 164 -1.86 11.43 -2.86
N CYS A 165 -0.69 11.45 -2.22
CA CYS A 165 -0.24 12.58 -1.39
C CYS A 165 0.21 13.81 -2.19
N GLY A 166 0.57 13.67 -3.47
CA GLY A 166 1.15 14.74 -4.28
C GLY A 166 0.17 15.77 -4.84
N ILE A 167 -1.14 15.61 -4.62
CA ILE A 167 -2.17 16.56 -5.04
C ILE A 167 -2.38 17.56 -3.90
N THR A 168 -2.07 18.84 -4.10
CA THR A 168 -2.25 19.90 -3.12
C THR A 168 -3.17 20.98 -3.64
N ARG A 169 -3.64 21.89 -2.80
CA ARG A 169 -4.41 23.08 -3.20
C ARG A 169 -3.69 23.87 -4.28
N LYS A 170 -2.36 24.02 -4.14
CA LYS A 170 -1.51 24.66 -5.15
C LYS A 170 -1.56 23.95 -6.50
N THR A 171 -1.58 22.61 -6.49
CA THR A 171 -1.71 21.80 -7.73
C THR A 171 -3.08 22.01 -8.37
N ILE A 172 -4.16 22.09 -7.59
CA ILE A 172 -5.51 22.39 -8.08
C ILE A 172 -5.54 23.74 -8.79
N ASP A 173 -4.96 24.76 -8.20
CA ASP A 173 -4.91 26.12 -8.81
C ASP A 173 -4.15 26.11 -10.13
N GLN A 174 -3.07 25.36 -10.24
CA GLN A 174 -2.33 25.20 -11.49
C GLN A 174 -3.15 24.47 -12.56
N ILE A 175 -3.86 23.41 -12.20
CA ILE A 175 -4.73 22.68 -13.14
C ILE A 175 -5.89 23.55 -13.63
N LYS A 176 -6.47 24.40 -12.76
CA LYS A 176 -7.53 25.34 -13.14
C LYS A 176 -7.00 26.44 -14.09
N LYS A 177 -5.77 26.92 -13.87
CA LYS A 177 -5.14 27.96 -14.73
C LYS A 177 -4.68 27.42 -16.08
N HIS A 178 -4.15 26.23 -16.09
CA HIS A 178 -3.53 25.61 -17.25
C HIS A 178 -4.31 24.35 -17.66
N LYS A 179 -5.25 24.53 -18.62
CA LYS A 179 -6.03 23.40 -19.13
C LYS A 179 -5.11 22.34 -19.74
N ARG A 180 -5.18 21.12 -19.20
CA ARG A 180 -4.50 19.96 -19.77
C ARG A 180 -5.29 19.41 -20.96
N LYS A 181 -4.59 18.81 -21.94
CA LYS A 181 -5.25 18.09 -23.04
C LYS A 181 -6.08 16.90 -22.53
N MET A 182 -5.57 16.21 -21.51
CA MET A 182 -6.30 15.15 -20.79
C MET A 182 -6.54 15.58 -19.35
N ASN A 183 -7.71 15.29 -18.84
CA ASN A 183 -8.05 15.48 -17.44
C ASN A 183 -7.24 14.53 -16.51
N ILE A 184 -7.51 14.54 -15.22
CA ILE A 184 -6.90 13.63 -14.26
C ILE A 184 -7.33 12.21 -14.63
N VAL A 185 -6.35 11.36 -14.99
CA VAL A 185 -6.60 9.96 -15.42
C VAL A 185 -6.64 9.01 -14.22
N SER A 186 -5.87 9.32 -13.16
CA SER A 186 -5.85 8.51 -11.94
C SER A 186 -7.21 8.56 -11.25
N ARG A 187 -7.81 7.38 -11.00
CA ARG A 187 -9.08 7.27 -10.28
C ARG A 187 -8.97 7.81 -8.86
N GLY A 188 -7.98 7.36 -8.08
CA GLY A 188 -7.78 7.84 -6.71
C GLY A 188 -7.42 9.32 -6.67
N GLY A 189 -6.56 9.77 -7.59
CA GLY A 189 -6.25 11.19 -7.74
C GLY A 189 -7.48 12.03 -8.06
N SER A 190 -8.42 11.53 -8.88
CA SER A 190 -9.68 12.23 -9.17
C SER A 190 -10.60 12.32 -7.97
N LEU A 191 -10.65 11.27 -7.13
CA LEU A 191 -11.46 11.28 -5.90
C LEU A 191 -10.94 12.31 -4.89
N VAL A 192 -9.63 12.32 -4.62
CA VAL A 192 -9.00 13.32 -3.74
C VAL A 192 -9.19 14.73 -4.29
N PHE A 193 -8.95 14.94 -5.59
CA PHE A 193 -9.15 16.24 -6.24
C PHE A 193 -10.60 16.72 -6.13
N ALA A 194 -11.58 15.83 -6.35
CA ALA A 194 -13.00 16.17 -6.22
C ALA A 194 -13.35 16.55 -4.78
N TRP A 195 -12.90 15.75 -3.81
CA TRP A 195 -13.12 16.03 -2.40
C TRP A 195 -12.56 17.41 -1.99
N MET A 196 -11.30 17.69 -2.33
CA MET A 196 -10.67 19.00 -2.08
C MET A 196 -11.40 20.17 -2.74
N CYS A 197 -11.99 19.95 -3.93
CA CYS A 197 -12.79 20.97 -4.60
C CYS A 197 -14.15 21.22 -3.94
N MET A 198 -14.77 20.17 -3.39
CA MET A 198 -16.10 20.23 -2.77
C MET A 198 -16.04 20.79 -1.36
N THR A 199 -15.05 20.39 -0.58
CA THR A 199 -14.88 20.81 0.82
C THR A 199 -14.12 22.12 0.98
N GLY A 200 -13.22 22.41 0.07
CA GLY A 200 -12.26 23.52 0.19
C GLY A 200 -11.03 23.19 1.05
N GLU A 201 -10.94 21.97 1.59
CA GLU A 201 -9.84 21.52 2.45
C GLU A 201 -8.62 21.06 1.66
N GLU A 202 -7.49 20.86 2.34
CA GLU A 202 -6.27 20.32 1.75
C GLU A 202 -6.39 18.79 1.62
N ASN A 203 -5.51 18.18 0.83
CA ASN A 203 -5.46 16.74 0.65
C ASN A 203 -5.21 16.03 1.99
N PRO A 204 -6.09 15.14 2.46
CA PRO A 204 -5.95 14.49 3.75
C PRO A 204 -4.66 13.64 3.85
N PHE A 205 -4.23 12.99 2.78
CA PHE A 205 -3.00 12.20 2.77
C PHE A 205 -1.72 13.05 2.75
N TYR A 206 -1.82 14.32 2.35
CA TYR A 206 -0.73 15.27 2.43
C TYR A 206 -0.65 15.90 3.83
N GLU A 207 -1.79 16.35 4.35
CA GLU A 207 -1.87 17.06 5.61
C GLU A 207 -1.62 16.14 6.83
N HIS A 208 -2.12 14.90 6.78
CA HIS A 208 -1.95 13.88 7.82
C HIS A 208 -0.85 12.87 7.50
N TYR A 209 0.17 13.27 6.72
CA TYR A 209 1.21 12.33 6.26
C TYR A 209 1.99 11.70 7.42
N ASP A 210 2.30 12.46 8.45
CA ASP A 210 3.03 11.97 9.63
C ASP A 210 2.21 10.92 10.40
N GLU A 211 0.90 11.13 10.58
CA GLU A 211 0.02 10.12 11.19
C GLU A 211 -0.03 8.83 10.36
N ILE A 212 -0.05 8.95 9.04
CA ILE A 212 0.02 7.79 8.14
C ILE A 212 1.35 7.05 8.28
N LEU A 213 2.46 7.75 8.42
CA LEU A 213 3.77 7.13 8.67
C LEU A 213 3.77 6.38 10.00
N GLU A 214 3.16 6.93 11.06
CA GLU A 214 3.01 6.25 12.35
C GLU A 214 2.21 4.95 12.22
N ILE A 215 1.11 4.95 11.43
CA ILE A 215 0.35 3.73 11.12
C ILE A 215 1.25 2.70 10.43
N CYS A 216 2.03 3.14 9.44
CA CYS A 216 2.94 2.26 8.72
C CYS A 216 4.05 1.71 9.62
N ASP A 217 4.65 2.54 10.48
CA ASP A 217 5.70 2.12 11.43
C ASP A 217 5.18 1.05 12.40
N CYS A 218 3.94 1.21 12.88
CA CYS A 218 3.34 0.27 13.83
C CYS A 218 2.91 -1.07 13.21
N LEU A 219 2.51 -1.11 11.94
CA LEU A 219 1.80 -2.25 11.35
C LEU A 219 2.48 -2.85 10.11
N LEU A 220 3.06 -2.02 9.26
CA LEU A 220 3.53 -2.45 7.94
C LEU A 220 5.00 -2.88 7.88
N TYR A 221 5.79 -2.73 8.94
CA TYR A 221 7.23 -3.04 8.95
C TYR A 221 8.01 -2.45 7.75
N THR A 222 7.50 -1.39 7.14
CA THR A 222 8.06 -0.84 5.91
C THR A 222 9.15 0.19 6.17
N SER A 223 10.00 0.36 5.19
CA SER A 223 10.96 1.44 5.06
C SER A 223 10.24 2.76 4.73
N PRO A 224 10.82 3.93 5.04
CA PRO A 224 10.32 5.22 4.58
C PRO A 224 10.22 5.28 3.05
N SER A 225 9.41 6.23 2.58
CA SER A 225 9.20 6.49 1.17
C SER A 225 10.54 6.66 0.42
N PRO A 226 10.72 6.07 -0.78
CA PRO A 226 11.92 6.30 -1.58
C PRO A 226 12.07 7.73 -2.13
N ARG A 227 11.25 8.66 -1.66
CA ARG A 227 11.28 10.07 -2.02
C ARG A 227 11.87 10.99 -0.95
N ASP A 228 12.32 10.44 0.18
CA ASP A 228 12.98 11.18 1.25
C ASP A 228 14.50 11.13 1.12
#